data_421fc96f01f36bbdfe2cc4e0d479e2cd
#
_entry.id   421fc96f01f36bbdfe2cc4e0d479e2cd
#
_cell.length_a   1.000
_cell.length_b   1.000
_cell.length_c   1.000
_cell.angle_alpha   90.00
_cell.angle_beta   90.00
_cell.angle_gamma   90.00
#
_symmetry.space_group_name_H-M   'P 1'
#
loop_
_entity.id
_entity.type
_entity.pdbx_description
1 polymer ?
#
loop_
_entity_poly.entity_id
_entity_poly.type
_entity_poly.pdbx_seq_one_letter_code
_entity_poly.pdbx_strand_id
1 'polypeptide(L)'
;MNLLNLEDEKFKSVKIKGYDFKVRFISPRDRVAISQRRMKLQGSNPIEAMTQGDFSFFDNIATVDTCVEEYPKGFNPHESCVNWDDEEIITLVSNAINDHTNDVLSKLKKNKPLDGGEKL
;
A
#
# COMPACT_ATOMS: atom_id res chain seq x y z
N MET A 1 -6.03 -8.68 24.84
CA MET A 1 -6.53 -7.76 24.45
C MET A 1 -6.58 -7.67 23.09
N ASN A 2 -7.33 -7.18 22.62
CA ASN A 2 -7.45 -7.09 21.40
C ASN A 2 -7.03 -5.86 20.92
N LEU A 3 -6.08 -5.77 20.31
CA LEU A 3 -5.58 -4.71 19.84
C LEU A 3 -6.37 -4.26 18.80
N LEU A 4 -7.38 -4.09 18.71
CA LEU A 4 -8.16 -3.65 17.75
C LEU A 4 -8.59 -4.77 16.97
N ASN A 5 -9.61 -4.82 16.43
CA ASN A 5 -10.04 -5.84 15.58
C ASN A 5 -9.28 -5.70 14.29
N LEU A 6 -8.03 -6.10 14.30
CA LEU A 6 -7.22 -5.97 13.12
C LEU A 6 -7.80 -6.67 11.92
N GLU A 7 -8.56 -7.74 12.15
CA GLU A 7 -9.20 -8.39 11.02
C GLU A 7 -10.22 -7.48 10.36
N ASP A 8 -10.95 -6.70 11.15
CA ASP A 8 -11.94 -5.78 10.59
C ASP A 8 -11.28 -4.54 10.01
N GLU A 9 -10.10 -4.16 10.52
CA GLU A 9 -9.43 -2.96 10.06
C GLU A 9 -8.44 -3.23 8.95
N LYS A 10 -8.15 -4.51 8.70
CA LYS A 10 -7.11 -4.84 7.75
C LYS A 10 -7.43 -4.38 6.34
N PHE A 11 -8.68 -4.47 5.94
CA PHE A 11 -9.08 -4.17 4.57
C PHE A 11 -9.98 -2.95 4.50
N LYS A 12 -9.95 -2.29 3.36
CA LYS A 12 -10.82 -1.15 3.12
C LYS A 12 -11.24 -1.16 1.66
N SER A 13 -12.52 -0.89 1.41
CA SER A 13 -13.00 -0.76 0.05
C SER A 13 -12.89 0.71 -0.36
N VAL A 14 -12.31 0.97 -1.50
CA VAL A 14 -12.15 2.33 -2.00
C VAL A 14 -12.64 2.40 -3.43
N LYS A 15 -13.21 3.54 -3.80
CA LYS A 15 -13.68 3.73 -5.16
C LYS A 15 -12.75 4.75 -5.84
N ILE A 16 -12.09 4.33 -6.90
CA ILE A 16 -11.14 5.15 -7.63
C ILE A 16 -11.62 5.25 -9.07
N LYS A 17 -11.97 6.44 -9.50
CA LYS A 17 -12.46 6.68 -10.87
C LYS A 17 -13.61 5.74 -11.25
N GLY A 18 -14.47 5.46 -10.27
CA GLY A 18 -15.62 4.59 -10.51
C GLY A 18 -15.34 3.11 -10.37
N TYR A 19 -14.09 2.71 -10.13
CA TYR A 19 -13.75 1.32 -9.95
C TYR A 19 -13.60 1.00 -8.46
N ASP A 20 -14.10 -0.15 -8.05
CA ASP A 20 -14.06 -0.55 -6.66
C ASP A 20 -12.87 -1.46 -6.40
N PHE A 21 -11.99 -1.03 -5.53
CA PHE A 21 -10.84 -1.84 -5.12
C PHE A 21 -10.96 -2.18 -3.65
N LYS A 22 -10.45 -3.33 -3.25
CA LYS A 22 -10.32 -3.65 -1.84
C LYS A 22 -8.83 -3.68 -1.54
N VAL A 23 -8.41 -2.85 -0.62
CA VAL A 23 -6.99 -2.70 -0.30
C VAL A 23 -6.74 -3.07 1.15
N ARG A 24 -5.49 -3.38 1.49
CA ARG A 24 -5.13 -3.62 2.88
C ARG A 24 -4.06 -2.63 3.29
N PHE A 25 -3.90 -2.45 4.62
CA PHE A 25 -2.87 -1.53 5.08
C PHE A 25 -1.49 -2.19 4.93
N ILE A 26 -0.45 -1.38 4.91
CA ILE A 26 0.90 -1.86 4.72
C ILE A 26 1.43 -2.38 6.04
N SER A 27 1.55 -3.70 6.16
CA SER A 27 2.14 -4.32 7.34
C SER A 27 3.66 -4.34 7.20
N PRO A 28 4.40 -4.68 8.25
CA PRO A 28 5.85 -4.80 8.11
C PRO A 28 6.28 -5.80 7.03
N ARG A 29 5.56 -6.91 6.88
CA ARG A 29 5.85 -7.86 5.83
C ARG A 29 5.63 -7.23 4.45
N ASP A 30 4.58 -6.44 4.32
CA ASP A 30 4.29 -5.76 3.07
C ASP A 30 5.37 -4.73 2.75
N ARG A 31 5.94 -4.06 3.75
CA ARG A 31 7.02 -3.12 3.51
C ARG A 31 8.21 -3.80 2.87
N VAL A 32 8.54 -5.01 3.32
CA VAL A 32 9.64 -5.77 2.74
C VAL A 32 9.30 -6.14 1.30
N ALA A 33 8.08 -6.62 1.07
CA ALA A 33 7.66 -7.02 -0.28
C ALA A 33 7.65 -5.83 -1.23
N ILE A 34 7.18 -4.68 -0.77
CA ILE A 34 7.16 -3.47 -1.58
C ILE A 34 8.59 -3.05 -1.95
N SER A 35 9.49 -3.10 -0.99
CA SER A 35 10.88 -2.74 -1.24
C SER A 35 11.52 -3.66 -2.27
N GLN A 36 11.29 -4.96 -2.14
CA GLN A 36 11.83 -5.92 -3.09
C GLN A 36 11.25 -5.73 -4.48
N ARG A 37 9.95 -5.46 -4.56
CA ARG A 37 9.30 -5.24 -5.84
C ARG A 37 9.83 -3.97 -6.49
N ARG A 38 9.99 -2.90 -5.72
CA ARG A 38 10.53 -1.64 -6.24
C ARG A 38 11.93 -1.85 -6.80
N MET A 39 12.75 -2.62 -6.09
CA MET A 39 14.10 -2.90 -6.58
C MET A 39 14.09 -3.68 -7.87
N LYS A 40 13.14 -4.59 -8.05
CA LYS A 40 13.01 -5.30 -9.30
C LYS A 40 12.60 -4.38 -10.42
N LEU A 41 11.69 -3.46 -10.17
CA LEU A 41 11.25 -2.52 -11.19
C LEU A 41 12.38 -1.56 -11.57
N GLN A 42 13.22 -1.23 -10.58
CA GLN A 42 14.33 -0.34 -10.81
C GLN A 42 15.39 -1.02 -11.68
N GLY A 43 15.50 -2.33 -11.62
CA GLY A 43 16.47 -3.08 -12.40
C GLY A 43 17.87 -2.78 -11.94
N SER A 44 18.78 -2.57 -12.87
CA SER A 44 20.15 -2.30 -12.53
C SER A 44 20.42 -0.81 -12.36
N ASN A 45 19.41 0.06 -12.45
CA ASN A 45 19.64 1.48 -12.30
C ASN A 45 19.86 1.82 -10.84
N PRO A 46 20.95 2.51 -10.50
CA PRO A 46 21.14 2.90 -9.12
C PRO A 46 20.15 4.01 -8.73
N ILE A 47 19.82 4.04 -7.46
CA ILE A 47 18.87 5.05 -6.98
C ILE A 47 19.36 6.45 -7.30
N GLU A 48 20.66 6.68 -7.23
CA GLU A 48 21.21 8.01 -7.50
C GLU A 48 21.00 8.46 -8.92
N ALA A 49 20.80 7.53 -9.84
CA ALA A 49 20.59 7.89 -11.23
C ALA A 49 19.11 8.07 -11.57
N MET A 50 18.22 7.84 -10.60
CA MET A 50 16.79 7.96 -10.85
C MET A 50 16.28 9.31 -10.46
N THR A 51 15.31 9.82 -11.19
CA THR A 51 14.64 11.04 -10.75
C THR A 51 13.73 10.69 -9.60
N GLN A 52 13.36 11.70 -8.82
CA GLN A 52 12.43 11.48 -7.73
C GLN A 52 11.08 11.00 -8.26
N GLY A 53 10.68 11.49 -9.42
CA GLY A 53 9.42 11.05 -10.03
C GLY A 53 9.44 9.58 -10.38
N ASP A 54 10.57 9.07 -10.91
CA ASP A 54 10.70 7.67 -11.24
C ASP A 54 10.67 6.81 -9.99
N PHE A 55 11.36 7.23 -8.94
CA PHE A 55 11.36 6.49 -7.70
C PHE A 55 9.95 6.40 -7.12
N SER A 56 9.22 7.51 -7.10
CA SER A 56 7.86 7.53 -6.59
C SER A 56 6.94 6.66 -7.44
N PHE A 57 7.13 6.65 -8.74
CA PHE A 57 6.31 5.84 -9.64
C PHE A 57 6.53 4.35 -9.35
N PHE A 58 7.78 3.93 -9.24
CA PHE A 58 8.09 2.53 -8.95
C PHE A 58 7.56 2.13 -7.58
N ASP A 59 7.65 3.03 -6.62
CA ASP A 59 7.13 2.78 -5.28
C ASP A 59 5.61 2.61 -5.31
N ASN A 60 4.91 3.43 -6.08
CA ASN A 60 3.46 3.33 -6.21
C ASN A 60 3.06 2.00 -6.86
N ILE A 61 3.76 1.57 -7.91
CA ILE A 61 3.47 0.30 -8.55
C ILE A 61 3.67 -0.84 -7.55
N ALA A 62 4.79 -0.81 -6.82
CA ALA A 62 5.08 -1.85 -5.86
C ALA A 62 4.03 -1.91 -4.75
N THR A 63 3.57 -0.75 -4.30
CA THR A 63 2.55 -0.65 -3.26
C THR A 63 1.22 -1.24 -3.74
N VAL A 64 0.80 -0.88 -4.93
CA VAL A 64 -0.46 -1.38 -5.49
C VAL A 64 -0.37 -2.88 -5.71
N ASP A 65 0.71 -3.36 -6.33
CA ASP A 65 0.86 -4.78 -6.61
C ASP A 65 0.87 -5.62 -5.33
N THR A 66 1.33 -5.05 -4.22
CA THR A 66 1.43 -5.77 -2.98
C THR A 66 0.15 -5.71 -2.15
N CYS A 67 -0.51 -4.57 -2.13
CA CYS A 67 -1.58 -4.31 -1.16
C CYS A 67 -3.01 -4.26 -1.70
N VAL A 68 -3.23 -4.45 -3.00
CA VAL A 68 -4.60 -4.57 -3.48
C VAL A 68 -5.04 -6.01 -3.29
N GLU A 69 -6.12 -6.19 -2.55
CA GLU A 69 -6.60 -7.51 -2.23
C GLU A 69 -7.62 -8.01 -3.24
N GLU A 70 -8.50 -7.14 -3.69
CA GLU A 70 -9.48 -7.49 -4.70
C GLU A 70 -9.54 -6.39 -5.74
N TYR A 71 -9.60 -6.77 -7.00
CA TYR A 71 -9.61 -5.85 -8.12
C TYR A 71 -11.01 -5.73 -8.72
N PRO A 72 -11.33 -4.60 -9.34
CA PRO A 72 -12.61 -4.45 -10.00
C PRO A 72 -12.75 -5.41 -11.18
N LYS A 73 -13.98 -5.63 -11.59
CA LYS A 73 -14.22 -6.43 -12.75
C LYS A 73 -13.52 -5.83 -13.95
N GLY A 74 -12.88 -6.64 -14.74
CA GLY A 74 -12.13 -6.17 -15.92
C GLY A 74 -10.66 -6.00 -15.67
N PHE A 75 -10.22 -6.03 -14.40
CA PHE A 75 -8.80 -5.96 -14.09
C PHE A 75 -8.30 -7.38 -13.83
N ASN A 76 -7.12 -7.70 -14.34
CA ASN A 76 -6.56 -9.03 -14.16
C ASN A 76 -5.76 -9.05 -12.85
N PRO A 77 -6.20 -9.79 -11.82
CA PRO A 77 -5.51 -9.79 -10.53
C PRO A 77 -4.16 -10.47 -10.57
N HIS A 78 -3.82 -11.16 -11.66
CA HIS A 78 -2.55 -11.83 -11.78
C HIS A 78 -1.53 -11.02 -12.57
N GLU A 79 -1.89 -9.80 -13.01
CA GLU A 79 -0.97 -8.94 -13.70
C GLU A 79 -0.59 -7.75 -12.86
N SER A 80 0.63 -7.28 -13.02
CA SER A 80 1.06 -6.06 -12.33
C SER A 80 0.31 -4.86 -12.86
N CYS A 81 0.08 -3.90 -12.01
CA CYS A 81 -0.57 -2.66 -12.40
C CYS A 81 0.28 -1.86 -13.39
N VAL A 82 1.54 -2.23 -13.57
CA VAL A 82 2.38 -1.57 -14.56
C VAL A 82 1.79 -1.74 -15.95
N ASN A 83 0.93 -2.74 -16.15
CA ASN A 83 0.30 -2.96 -17.44
C ASN A 83 -1.02 -2.20 -17.61
N TRP A 84 -1.43 -1.43 -16.61
CA TRP A 84 -2.64 -0.64 -16.76
C TRP A 84 -2.35 0.60 -17.61
N ASP A 85 -3.34 1.04 -18.36
CA ASP A 85 -3.14 2.17 -19.25
C ASP A 85 -3.25 3.52 -18.54
N ASP A 86 -3.73 3.56 -17.33
CA ASP A 86 -3.98 4.81 -16.64
C ASP A 86 -3.10 4.92 -15.41
N GLU A 87 -2.04 5.69 -15.53
CA GLU A 87 -1.10 5.88 -14.43
C GLU A 87 -1.74 6.57 -13.24
N GLU A 88 -2.74 7.42 -13.49
CA GLU A 88 -3.41 8.11 -12.41
C GLU A 88 -4.12 7.16 -11.47
N ILE A 89 -4.70 6.09 -11.99
CA ILE A 89 -5.35 5.08 -11.14
C ILE A 89 -4.32 4.48 -10.21
N ILE A 90 -3.11 4.18 -10.70
CA ILE A 90 -2.06 3.61 -9.86
C ILE A 90 -1.73 4.56 -8.71
N THR A 91 -1.55 5.83 -9.01
CA THR A 91 -1.23 6.82 -8.00
C THR A 91 -2.35 6.95 -6.97
N LEU A 92 -3.59 7.00 -7.43
CA LEU A 92 -4.73 7.18 -6.52
C LEU A 92 -4.94 5.95 -5.63
N VAL A 93 -4.76 4.74 -6.18
CA VAL A 93 -4.88 3.52 -5.38
C VAL A 93 -3.75 3.46 -4.35
N SER A 94 -2.53 3.81 -4.76
CA SER A 94 -1.39 3.85 -3.84
C SER A 94 -1.64 4.84 -2.70
N ASN A 95 -2.17 6.02 -3.03
CA ASN A 95 -2.50 7.01 -2.01
C ASN A 95 -3.55 6.48 -1.05
N ALA A 96 -4.55 5.78 -1.55
CA ALA A 96 -5.59 5.21 -0.71
C ALA A 96 -5.02 4.15 0.25
N ILE A 97 -4.07 3.35 -0.22
CA ILE A 97 -3.40 2.35 0.61
C ILE A 97 -2.61 3.05 1.72
N ASN A 98 -1.88 4.11 1.37
CA ASN A 98 -1.10 4.85 2.36
C ASN A 98 -1.99 5.55 3.38
N ASP A 99 -3.11 6.11 2.94
CA ASP A 99 -4.05 6.76 3.85
C ASP A 99 -4.66 5.74 4.81
N HIS A 100 -5.03 4.58 4.30
CA HIS A 100 -5.57 3.52 5.15
C HIS A 100 -4.52 3.04 6.15
N THR A 101 -3.27 2.91 5.71
CA THR A 101 -2.18 2.50 6.58
C THR A 101 -2.02 3.51 7.73
N ASN A 102 -2.02 4.79 7.40
CA ASN A 102 -1.88 5.83 8.43
C ASN A 102 -3.05 5.80 9.41
N ASP A 103 -4.25 5.53 8.91
CA ASP A 103 -5.43 5.45 9.75
C ASP A 103 -5.33 4.28 10.72
N VAL A 104 -4.91 3.11 10.23
CA VAL A 104 -4.77 1.93 11.08
C VAL A 104 -3.67 2.15 12.12
N LEU A 105 -2.54 2.72 11.71
CA LEU A 105 -1.45 2.97 12.65
C LEU A 105 -1.88 3.97 13.73
N SER A 106 -2.68 4.95 13.36
CA SER A 106 -3.19 5.89 14.32
C SER A 106 -4.10 5.21 15.35
N LYS A 107 -4.95 4.29 14.90
CA LYS A 107 -5.82 3.54 15.80
C LYS A 107 -5.02 2.62 16.72
N LEU A 108 -3.97 2.00 16.20
CA LEU A 108 -3.11 1.17 17.02
C LEU A 108 -2.44 1.98 18.12
N LYS A 109 -2.01 3.19 17.79
CA LYS A 109 -1.42 4.04 18.80
C LYS A 109 -2.41 4.40 19.87
N LYS A 110 -3.64 4.72 19.49
CA LYS A 110 -4.65 5.09 20.47
C LYS A 110 -5.02 3.95 21.38
N ASN A 111 -4.93 2.74 20.91
CA ASN A 111 -5.31 1.58 21.70
C ASN A 111 -4.15 0.97 22.46
N LYS A 112 -2.95 1.58 22.38
CA LYS A 112 -1.83 1.05 23.07
C LYS A 112 -1.99 1.30 24.53
N PRO A 113 -1.61 0.38 25.39
CA PRO A 113 -1.69 0.59 26.83
C PRO A 113 -0.82 1.74 27.24
N LEU A 114 -1.31 2.49 28.21
CA LEU A 114 -0.57 3.60 28.58
C LEU A 114 0.68 3.29 29.16
N ASP A 115 0.77 2.28 29.85
CA ASP A 115 1.95 2.01 30.47
C ASP A 115 2.93 1.88 29.55
N GLY A 116 2.63 1.49 28.80
CA GLY A 116 3.48 1.31 28.07
C GLY A 116 4.04 2.41 27.70
N GLY A 117 3.87 2.63 27.58
CA GLY A 117 4.29 3.38 27.16
C GLY A 117 4.95 4.10 27.66
N GLU A 118 4.68 4.15 27.99
CA GLU A 118 5.11 4.82 28.33
C GLU A 118 6.01 4.87 28.94
N LYS A 119 6.17 4.64 29.31
CA LYS A 119 7.03 4.65 29.89
C LYS A 119 7.98 4.39 29.46
N LEU A 120 8.33 4.49 29.12
CA LEU A 120 9.21 4.36 28.74
C LEU A 120 9.72 4.96 28.42
#